data_5b8b3356bda0279594d85ad1eed865b7
#
_entry.id   5b8b3356bda0279594d85ad1eed865b7
#
_cell.length_a   1.000
_cell.length_b   1.000
_cell.length_c   1.000
_cell.angle_alpha   90.00
_cell.angle_beta   90.00
_cell.angle_gamma   90.00
#
_symmetry.space_group_name_H-M   'P 1'
#
loop_
_entity.id
_entity.type
_entity.pdbx_description
1 polymer ?
#
loop_
_entity_poly.entity_id
_entity_poly.type
_entity_poly.pdbx_seq_one_letter_code
_entity_poly.pdbx_strand_id
1 'polypeptide(L)'
;MADARRAPLKDQTDITGARALIVEARFYDDIQDAMLEGATAELKAAGVGYDVLTVTGSLEIPATIAIALDAATQHGKPYDLAIALGCVIRGDTIHFEIVSQESSRALMDL
;
A
#
# COMPACT_ATOMS: atom_id res chain seq x y z
N MET A 1 -5.47 15.38 20.16
CA MET A 1 -4.38 14.76 19.40
C MET A 1 -3.42 15.82 18.93
N ALA A 2 -2.14 15.62 19.13
CA ALA A 2 -1.13 16.59 18.70
C ALA A 2 -1.02 16.60 17.18
N ASP A 3 -0.81 17.77 16.62
CA ASP A 3 -0.57 17.90 15.18
C ASP A 3 0.74 17.22 14.82
N ALA A 4 0.69 16.30 13.91
CA ALA A 4 1.88 15.68 13.37
C ALA A 4 2.53 16.65 12.39
N ARG A 5 3.72 17.12 12.72
CA ARG A 5 4.50 17.93 11.80
C ARG A 5 5.54 17.05 11.13
N ARG A 6 5.52 17.04 9.84
CA ARG A 6 6.56 16.37 9.08
C ARG A 6 7.77 17.28 8.99
N ALA A 7 8.88 16.86 9.60
CA ALA A 7 10.13 17.56 9.41
C ALA A 7 10.63 17.37 7.97
N PRO A 8 11.27 18.37 7.37
CA PRO A 8 11.92 18.17 6.08
C PRO A 8 12.95 17.05 6.16
N LEU A 9 12.98 16.18 5.18
CA LEU A 9 14.01 15.15 5.08
C LEU A 9 15.34 15.84 4.79
N LYS A 10 16.30 15.70 5.71
CA LYS A 10 17.62 16.31 5.56
C LYS A 10 18.53 15.49 4.67
N ASP A 11 18.27 14.22 4.57
CA ASP A 11 19.08 13.27 3.82
C ASP A 11 18.15 12.49 2.91
N GLN A 12 18.35 12.65 1.61
CA GLN A 12 17.59 11.89 0.62
C GLN A 12 18.52 10.83 0.05
N THR A 13 18.39 9.63 0.58
CA THR A 13 19.06 8.47 0.01
C THR A 13 18.53 8.25 -1.40
N ASP A 14 19.45 8.03 -2.34
CA ASP A 14 19.08 7.70 -3.71
C ASP A 14 18.55 6.27 -3.75
N ILE A 15 17.28 6.14 -4.09
CA ILE A 15 16.62 4.84 -4.23
C ILE A 15 16.20 4.55 -5.67
N THR A 16 16.81 5.27 -6.63
CA THR A 16 16.55 5.04 -8.05
C THR A 16 16.79 3.59 -8.41
N GLY A 17 15.84 2.99 -9.11
CA GLY A 17 15.92 1.59 -9.52
C GLY A 17 15.31 0.61 -8.53
N ALA A 18 14.90 1.07 -7.34
CA ALA A 18 14.14 0.22 -6.43
C ALA A 18 12.79 -0.15 -7.06
N ARG A 19 12.20 -1.26 -6.58
CA ARG A 19 10.94 -1.78 -7.09
C ARG A 19 9.90 -1.83 -5.99
N ALA A 20 8.73 -1.26 -6.26
CA ALA A 20 7.61 -1.24 -5.33
C ALA A 20 6.46 -2.07 -5.86
N LEU A 21 5.78 -2.75 -4.95
CA LEU A 21 4.49 -3.38 -5.22
C LEU A 21 3.41 -2.53 -4.56
N ILE A 22 2.42 -2.11 -5.33
CA ILE A 22 1.23 -1.44 -4.80
C ILE A 22 0.08 -2.44 -4.88
N VAL A 23 -0.58 -2.69 -3.74
CA VAL A 23 -1.81 -3.48 -3.70
C VAL A 23 -2.93 -2.57 -3.22
N GLU A 24 -3.93 -2.38 -4.08
CA GLU A 24 -5.05 -1.48 -3.80
C GLU A 24 -6.36 -2.24 -3.75
N ALA A 25 -7.24 -1.83 -2.82
CA ALA A 25 -8.60 -2.34 -2.73
C ALA A 25 -9.54 -1.26 -3.25
N ARG A 26 -10.32 -1.58 -4.32
CA ARG A 26 -11.20 -0.61 -4.95
C ARG A 26 -12.64 -0.82 -4.54
N PHE A 27 -13.08 -0.01 -3.58
CA PHE A 27 -14.49 0.09 -3.22
C PHE A 27 -15.03 1.50 -3.44
N TYR A 28 -14.25 2.52 -3.07
CA TYR A 28 -14.57 3.93 -3.31
C TYR A 28 -13.62 4.46 -4.38
N ASP A 29 -14.05 4.39 -5.65
CA ASP A 29 -13.16 4.64 -6.78
C ASP A 29 -12.51 6.02 -6.77
N ASP A 30 -13.26 7.08 -6.46
CA ASP A 30 -12.71 8.44 -6.45
C ASP A 30 -11.61 8.62 -5.40
N ILE A 31 -11.82 8.06 -4.21
CA ILE A 31 -10.83 8.11 -3.14
C ILE A 31 -9.61 7.28 -3.52
N GLN A 32 -9.86 6.10 -4.08
CA GLN A 32 -8.79 5.19 -4.45
C GLN A 32 -7.96 5.76 -5.60
N ASP A 33 -8.57 6.43 -6.57
CA ASP A 33 -7.85 7.11 -7.66
C ASP A 33 -6.91 8.17 -7.09
N ALA A 34 -7.38 8.97 -6.14
CA ALA A 34 -6.55 10.00 -5.51
C ALA A 34 -5.36 9.38 -4.74
N MET A 35 -5.59 8.29 -4.00
CA MET A 35 -4.52 7.63 -3.27
C MET A 35 -3.49 7.00 -4.21
N LEU A 36 -3.94 6.33 -5.25
CA LEU A 36 -3.06 5.71 -6.23
C LEU A 36 -2.22 6.76 -6.97
N GLU A 37 -2.85 7.86 -7.37
CA GLU A 37 -2.16 8.97 -8.02
C GLU A 37 -1.07 9.55 -7.14
N GLY A 38 -1.37 9.78 -5.85
CA GLY A 38 -0.39 10.28 -4.90
C GLY A 38 0.78 9.32 -4.71
N ALA A 39 0.49 8.04 -4.53
CA ALA A 39 1.54 7.03 -4.34
C ALA A 39 2.43 6.90 -5.58
N THR A 40 1.83 6.82 -6.77
CA THR A 40 2.61 6.65 -8.00
C THR A 40 3.43 7.90 -8.35
N ALA A 41 2.90 9.10 -8.06
CA ALA A 41 3.64 10.34 -8.27
C ALA A 41 4.91 10.38 -7.42
N GLU A 42 4.83 10.00 -6.15
CA GLU A 42 6.00 9.94 -5.26
C GLU A 42 7.02 8.91 -5.73
N LEU A 43 6.57 7.74 -6.15
CA LEU A 43 7.47 6.70 -6.65
C LEU A 43 8.19 7.15 -7.93
N LYS A 44 7.46 7.77 -8.85
CA LYS A 44 8.06 8.29 -10.08
C LYS A 44 9.10 9.37 -9.78
N ALA A 45 8.80 10.29 -8.87
CA ALA A 45 9.72 11.34 -8.48
C ALA A 45 11.01 10.79 -7.87
N ALA A 46 10.92 9.64 -7.17
CA ALA A 46 12.07 8.98 -6.57
C ALA A 46 12.81 8.03 -7.52
N GLY A 47 12.32 7.85 -8.74
CA GLY A 47 12.90 6.91 -9.70
C GLY A 47 12.65 5.44 -9.36
N VAL A 48 11.57 5.16 -8.62
CA VAL A 48 11.19 3.81 -8.20
C VAL A 48 10.20 3.23 -9.21
N GLY A 49 10.52 2.05 -9.74
CA GLY A 49 9.58 1.29 -10.57
C GLY A 49 8.49 0.65 -9.73
N TYR A 50 7.30 0.48 -10.28
CA TYR A 50 6.22 -0.11 -9.51
C TYR A 50 5.29 -0.94 -10.37
N ASP A 51 4.65 -1.91 -9.72
CA ASP A 51 3.54 -2.68 -10.26
C ASP A 51 2.31 -2.48 -9.37
N VAL A 52 1.13 -2.49 -9.95
CA VAL A 52 -0.13 -2.30 -9.22
C VAL A 52 -0.98 -3.55 -9.36
N LEU A 53 -1.42 -4.09 -8.23
CA LEU A 53 -2.41 -5.16 -8.18
C LEU A 53 -3.66 -4.62 -7.51
N THR A 54 -4.81 -4.89 -8.11
CA THR A 54 -6.10 -4.46 -7.59
C THR A 54 -6.86 -5.66 -7.03
N VAL A 55 -7.33 -5.52 -5.79
CA VAL A 55 -8.13 -6.54 -5.12
C VAL A 55 -9.51 -5.98 -4.76
N THR A 56 -10.42 -6.86 -4.34
CA THR A 56 -11.82 -6.49 -4.12
C THR A 56 -12.05 -5.75 -2.81
N GLY A 57 -11.26 -6.01 -1.79
CA GLY A 57 -11.44 -5.40 -0.48
C GLY A 57 -10.16 -5.35 0.33
N SER A 58 -10.16 -4.55 1.39
CA SER A 58 -8.98 -4.35 2.23
C SER A 58 -8.51 -5.63 2.92
N LEU A 59 -9.43 -6.56 3.20
CA LEU A 59 -9.08 -7.85 3.81
C LEU A 59 -8.22 -8.72 2.90
N GLU A 60 -8.28 -8.53 1.59
CA GLU A 60 -7.51 -9.30 0.61
C GLU A 60 -6.12 -8.75 0.38
N ILE A 61 -5.82 -7.54 0.87
CA ILE A 61 -4.52 -6.90 0.63
C ILE A 61 -3.36 -7.67 1.26
N PRO A 62 -3.41 -8.06 2.55
CA PRO A 62 -2.25 -8.72 3.18
C PRO A 62 -1.84 -10.02 2.49
N ALA A 63 -2.80 -10.90 2.19
CA ALA A 63 -2.50 -12.17 1.52
C ALA A 63 -1.95 -11.94 0.11
N THR A 64 -2.50 -10.98 -0.61
CA THR A 64 -2.01 -10.64 -1.95
C THR A 64 -0.58 -10.15 -1.91
N ILE A 65 -0.23 -9.30 -0.94
CA ILE A 65 1.15 -8.84 -0.75
C ILE A 65 2.07 -10.04 -0.48
N ALA A 66 1.70 -10.91 0.46
CA ALA A 66 2.53 -12.05 0.83
C ALA A 66 2.80 -12.95 -0.38
N ILE A 67 1.77 -13.28 -1.15
CA ILE A 67 1.88 -14.14 -2.33
C ILE A 67 2.73 -13.47 -3.41
N ALA A 68 2.48 -12.19 -3.67
CA ALA A 68 3.20 -11.47 -4.73
C ALA A 68 4.68 -11.24 -4.39
N LEU A 69 5.01 -10.95 -3.12
CA LEU A 69 6.40 -10.81 -2.70
C LEU A 69 7.17 -12.12 -2.86
N ASP A 70 6.55 -13.22 -2.45
CA ASP A 70 7.16 -14.54 -2.56
C ASP A 70 7.36 -14.95 -4.03
N ALA A 71 6.35 -14.75 -4.86
CA ALA A 71 6.43 -15.07 -6.29
C ALA A 71 7.51 -14.23 -7.00
N ALA A 72 7.60 -12.95 -6.70
CA ALA A 72 8.61 -12.07 -7.28
C ALA A 72 10.02 -12.53 -6.92
N THR A 73 10.24 -12.92 -5.67
CA THR A 73 11.52 -13.46 -5.22
C THR A 73 11.87 -14.75 -5.96
N GLN A 74 10.91 -15.66 -6.11
CA GLN A 74 11.13 -16.93 -6.81
C GLN A 74 11.48 -16.71 -8.29
N HIS A 75 10.94 -15.66 -8.91
CA HIS A 75 11.24 -15.32 -10.30
C HIS A 75 12.50 -14.46 -10.46
N GLY A 76 13.24 -14.21 -9.41
CA GLY A 76 14.48 -13.46 -9.45
C GLY A 76 14.31 -11.95 -9.62
N LYS A 77 13.10 -11.43 -9.41
CA LYS A 77 12.78 -10.01 -9.50
C LYS A 77 12.06 -9.52 -8.25
N PRO A 78 12.73 -9.53 -7.09
CA PRO A 78 12.08 -9.18 -5.83
C PRO A 78 11.68 -7.71 -5.79
N TYR A 79 10.64 -7.43 -4.99
CA TYR A 79 10.29 -6.07 -4.64
C TYR A 79 11.07 -5.61 -3.42
N ASP A 80 11.40 -4.32 -3.39
CA ASP A 80 12.11 -3.72 -2.25
C ASP A 80 11.14 -3.19 -1.20
N LEU A 81 9.89 -2.89 -1.60
CA LEU A 81 8.86 -2.42 -0.69
C LEU A 81 7.47 -2.77 -1.21
N ALA A 82 6.51 -2.75 -0.31
CA ALA A 82 5.10 -2.91 -0.65
C ALA A 82 4.29 -1.77 -0.04
N ILE A 83 3.30 -1.31 -0.79
CA ILE A 83 2.39 -0.24 -0.37
C ILE A 83 0.98 -0.80 -0.42
N ALA A 84 0.26 -0.70 0.70
CA ALA A 84 -1.14 -1.09 0.78
C ALA A 84 -2.01 0.15 0.73
N LEU A 85 -2.94 0.19 -0.21
CA LEU A 85 -3.88 1.30 -0.36
C LEU A 85 -5.31 0.77 -0.21
N GLY A 86 -6.02 1.27 0.79
CA GLY A 86 -7.41 0.91 1.01
C GLY A 86 -8.13 2.03 1.74
N CYS A 87 -9.46 1.99 1.66
CA CYS A 87 -10.31 2.93 2.36
C CYS A 87 -11.50 2.18 2.93
N VAL A 88 -11.72 2.29 4.22
CA VAL A 88 -12.86 1.70 4.91
C VAL A 88 -13.58 2.81 5.64
N ILE A 89 -14.86 2.97 5.35
CA ILE A 89 -15.67 4.03 5.93
C ILE A 89 -16.63 3.43 6.96
N ARG A 90 -16.69 4.03 8.16
CA ARG A 90 -17.57 3.57 9.22
C ARG A 90 -19.02 3.74 8.78
N GLY A 91 -19.78 2.64 8.88
CA GLY A 91 -21.22 2.61 8.64
C GLY A 91 -21.99 2.17 9.89
N ASP A 92 -23.19 1.65 9.68
CA ASP A 92 -24.09 1.26 10.77
C ASP A 92 -23.79 -0.12 11.37
N THR A 93 -22.90 -0.88 10.73
CA THR A 93 -22.55 -2.25 11.17
C THR A 93 -21.13 -2.28 11.72
N ILE A 94 -20.74 -3.44 12.27
CA ILE A 94 -19.37 -3.66 12.75
C ILE A 94 -18.38 -3.97 11.62
N HIS A 95 -18.80 -3.87 10.37
CA HIS A 95 -17.96 -4.16 9.22
C HIS A 95 -16.68 -3.32 9.21
N PHE A 96 -16.78 -2.03 9.51
CA PHE A 96 -15.64 -1.13 9.59
C PHE A 96 -14.59 -1.63 10.59
N GLU A 97 -15.03 -2.00 11.79
CA GLU A 97 -14.15 -2.45 12.86
C GLU A 97 -13.43 -3.74 12.48
N ILE A 98 -14.17 -4.70 11.92
CA ILE A 98 -13.60 -5.99 11.53
C ILE A 98 -12.57 -5.81 10.41
N VAL A 99 -12.93 -5.10 9.36
CA VAL A 99 -12.05 -4.92 8.19
C VAL A 99 -10.80 -4.13 8.58
N SER A 100 -10.97 -3.03 9.33
CA SER A 100 -9.85 -2.19 9.74
C SER A 100 -8.88 -2.94 10.64
N GLN A 101 -9.39 -3.63 11.66
CA GLN A 101 -8.57 -4.34 12.63
C GLN A 101 -7.86 -5.53 12.02
N GLU A 102 -8.59 -6.36 11.28
CA GLU A 102 -8.02 -7.58 10.72
C GLU A 102 -7.03 -7.31 9.60
N SER A 103 -7.31 -6.35 8.72
CA SER A 103 -6.36 -5.99 7.66
C SER A 103 -5.08 -5.38 8.24
N SER A 104 -5.20 -4.50 9.23
CA SER A 104 -4.05 -3.89 9.90
C SER A 104 -3.22 -4.93 10.64
N ARG A 105 -3.86 -5.84 11.37
CA ARG A 105 -3.17 -6.91 12.09
C ARG A 105 -2.40 -7.80 11.11
N ALA A 106 -3.05 -8.20 10.02
CA ALA A 106 -2.41 -9.07 9.03
C ALA A 106 -1.23 -8.39 8.33
N LEU A 107 -1.33 -7.08 8.06
CA LEU A 107 -0.20 -6.32 7.50
C LEU A 107 0.98 -6.27 8.48
N MET A 108 0.70 -6.11 9.76
CA MET A 108 1.75 -6.11 10.78
C MET A 108 2.44 -7.48 10.91
N ASP A 109 1.74 -8.55 10.57
CA ASP A 109 2.28 -9.92 10.65
C ASP A 109 3.12 -10.29 9.40
N LEU A 110 3.11 -9.45 8.38
CA LEU A 110 3.97 -9.67 7.22
C LEU A 110 5.44 -9.37 7.55
#